data_940a681cdafebeb3d8a595f902114d35
#
_entry.id   940a681cdafebeb3d8a595f902114d35
#
_cell.length_a   1.000
_cell.length_b   1.000
_cell.length_c   1.000
_cell.angle_alpha   90.00
_cell.angle_beta   90.00
_cell.angle_gamma   90.00
#
_symmetry.space_group_name_H-M   'P 1'
#
loop_
_entity.id
_entity.type
_entity.pdbx_description
1 polymer ?
#
loop_
_entity_poly.entity_id
_entity_poly.type
_entity_poly.pdbx_seq_one_letter_code
_entity_poly.pdbx_strand_id
1 'polypeptide(L)'
;MARIAGIDLPKHKRGVIGLTYIFGIGRSRAKEILKKAQVDEDIKVSDWNDEQITRIREAVSSYKIEGELRSEVQLNIKRLMDIGCYRGIRHRSGLPLRGQKTKNNSRTRKGKRKTVADRKSTRLNSSHW
;
A
#
# COMPACT_ATOMS: atom_id res chain seq x y z
N MET A 1 -18.96 -15.38 4.89
CA MET A 1 -18.13 -14.22 4.56
C MET A 1 -16.72 -14.71 4.19
N ALA A 2 -16.23 -14.32 3.05
CA ALA A 2 -14.90 -14.74 2.62
C ALA A 2 -13.82 -13.95 3.35
N ARG A 3 -12.92 -14.65 4.02
CA ARG A 3 -11.81 -14.06 4.73
C ARG A 3 -10.51 -14.69 4.23
N ILE A 4 -9.67 -13.88 3.60
CA ILE A 4 -8.42 -14.34 3.02
C ILE A 4 -7.28 -13.49 3.58
N ALA A 5 -6.20 -14.14 4.03
CA ALA A 5 -5.04 -13.47 4.63
C ALA A 5 -5.42 -12.56 5.81
N GLY A 6 -6.46 -12.92 6.56
CA GLY A 6 -6.95 -12.15 7.69
C GLY A 6 -7.80 -10.94 7.32
N ILE A 7 -8.10 -10.76 6.03
CA ILE A 7 -8.90 -9.62 5.55
C ILE A 7 -10.28 -10.10 5.12
N ASP A 8 -11.31 -9.41 5.60
CA ASP A 8 -12.69 -9.66 5.18
C ASP A 8 -12.94 -8.98 3.84
N LEU A 9 -13.30 -9.78 2.84
CA LEU A 9 -13.53 -9.26 1.50
C LEU A 9 -14.98 -8.75 1.36
N PRO A 10 -15.20 -7.67 0.58
CA PRO A 10 -16.54 -7.14 0.37
C PRO A 10 -17.40 -8.13 -0.42
N LYS A 11 -18.55 -8.49 0.13
CA LYS A 11 -19.44 -9.52 -0.43
C LYS A 11 -20.05 -9.11 -1.77
N HIS A 12 -20.33 -7.83 -1.94
CA HIS A 12 -21.07 -7.32 -3.10
C HIS A 12 -20.17 -7.00 -4.31
N LYS A 13 -18.87 -7.15 -4.17
CA LYS A 13 -17.93 -6.89 -5.25
C LYS A 13 -17.60 -8.16 -6.02
N ARG A 14 -17.24 -8.01 -7.31
CA ARG A 14 -16.74 -9.15 -8.09
C ARG A 14 -15.45 -9.67 -7.45
N GLY A 15 -15.15 -10.94 -7.66
CA GLY A 15 -13.97 -11.56 -7.07
C GLY A 15 -12.66 -10.82 -7.39
N VAL A 16 -12.48 -10.40 -8.64
CA VAL A 16 -11.27 -9.69 -9.05
C VAL A 16 -11.12 -8.36 -8.29
N ILE A 17 -12.21 -7.65 -8.07
CA ILE A 17 -12.18 -6.38 -7.34
C ILE A 17 -12.05 -6.63 -5.83
N GLY A 18 -12.74 -7.64 -5.31
CA GLY A 18 -12.66 -7.99 -3.88
C GLY A 18 -11.25 -8.34 -3.45
N LEU A 19 -10.52 -9.10 -4.27
CA LEU A 19 -9.14 -9.48 -3.95
C LEU A 19 -8.20 -8.27 -3.90
N THR A 20 -8.48 -7.20 -4.62
CA THR A 20 -7.63 -5.99 -4.58
C THR A 20 -7.66 -5.28 -3.23
N TYR A 21 -8.57 -5.64 -2.33
CA TYR A 21 -8.61 -5.09 -0.97
C TYR A 21 -7.48 -5.64 -0.09
N ILE A 22 -6.81 -6.70 -0.54
CA ILE A 22 -5.66 -7.26 0.17
C ILE A 22 -4.41 -6.48 -0.25
N PHE A 23 -3.64 -6.01 0.73
CA PHE A 23 -2.40 -5.29 0.45
C PHE A 23 -1.42 -6.18 -0.30
N GLY A 24 -0.96 -5.74 -1.44
CA GLY A 24 -0.05 -6.50 -2.30
C GLY A 24 -0.71 -7.19 -3.47
N ILE A 25 -2.03 -7.15 -3.58
CA ILE A 25 -2.78 -7.73 -4.70
C ILE A 25 -3.47 -6.60 -5.46
N GLY A 26 -3.04 -6.39 -6.71
CA GLY A 26 -3.69 -5.50 -7.65
C GLY A 26 -4.58 -6.27 -8.60
N ARG A 27 -5.13 -5.61 -9.61
CA ARG A 27 -6.02 -6.26 -10.58
C ARG A 27 -5.34 -7.41 -11.31
N SER A 28 -4.09 -7.24 -11.73
CA SER A 28 -3.36 -8.28 -12.48
C SER A 28 -3.14 -9.53 -11.65
N ARG A 29 -2.70 -9.37 -10.41
CA ARG A 29 -2.52 -10.50 -9.50
C ARG A 29 -3.84 -11.15 -9.14
N ALA A 30 -4.89 -10.36 -8.95
CA ALA A 30 -6.22 -10.88 -8.69
C ALA A 30 -6.69 -11.79 -9.82
N LYS A 31 -6.49 -11.38 -11.08
CA LYS A 31 -6.82 -12.19 -12.24
C LYS A 31 -6.01 -13.48 -12.28
N GLU A 32 -4.71 -13.42 -12.02
CA GLU A 32 -3.84 -14.59 -11.96
C GLU A 32 -4.30 -15.57 -10.89
N ILE A 33 -4.63 -15.06 -9.71
CA ILE A 33 -5.08 -15.88 -8.58
C ILE A 33 -6.37 -16.62 -8.93
N LEU A 34 -7.34 -15.90 -9.48
CA LEU A 34 -8.62 -16.50 -9.87
C LEU A 34 -8.45 -17.50 -11.00
N LYS A 35 -7.55 -17.25 -11.93
CA LYS A 35 -7.24 -18.19 -13.00
C LYS A 35 -6.62 -19.48 -12.45
N LYS A 36 -5.69 -19.38 -11.52
CA LYS A 36 -5.07 -20.55 -10.86
C LYS A 36 -6.08 -21.32 -10.05
N ALA A 37 -7.01 -20.64 -9.40
CA ALA A 37 -8.07 -21.27 -8.62
C ALA A 37 -9.22 -21.79 -9.47
N GLN A 38 -9.20 -21.53 -10.78
CA GLN A 38 -10.25 -21.91 -11.72
C GLN A 38 -11.61 -21.34 -11.33
N VAL A 39 -11.63 -20.11 -10.89
CA VAL A 39 -12.82 -19.36 -10.52
C VAL A 39 -13.00 -18.20 -11.50
N ASP A 40 -14.23 -17.99 -11.98
CA ASP A 40 -14.53 -16.89 -12.86
C ASP A 40 -14.34 -15.54 -12.12
N GLU A 41 -13.68 -14.59 -12.75
CA GLU A 41 -13.40 -13.28 -12.15
C GLU A 41 -14.63 -12.41 -11.94
N ASP A 42 -15.71 -12.69 -12.69
CA ASP A 42 -16.95 -11.91 -12.60
C ASP A 42 -17.90 -12.39 -11.51
N ILE A 43 -17.61 -13.52 -10.88
CA ILE A 43 -18.44 -14.04 -9.78
C ILE A 43 -18.21 -13.16 -8.55
N LYS A 44 -19.32 -12.75 -7.91
CA LYS A 44 -19.23 -11.96 -6.67
C LYS A 44 -18.66 -12.79 -5.54
N VAL A 45 -17.98 -12.13 -4.61
CA VAL A 45 -17.38 -12.78 -3.45
C VAL A 45 -18.43 -13.57 -2.65
N SER A 46 -19.64 -13.05 -2.53
CA SER A 46 -20.71 -13.74 -1.80
C SER A 46 -21.15 -15.07 -2.43
N ASP A 47 -20.86 -15.25 -3.72
CA ASP A 47 -21.26 -16.44 -4.47
C ASP A 47 -20.19 -17.52 -4.47
N TRP A 48 -19.03 -17.28 -3.84
CA TRP A 48 -17.98 -18.28 -3.72
C TRP A 48 -18.40 -19.38 -2.74
N ASN A 49 -18.21 -20.64 -3.11
CA ASN A 49 -18.38 -21.75 -2.18
C ASN A 49 -17.07 -22.02 -1.42
N ASP A 50 -17.13 -22.91 -0.43
CA ASP A 50 -15.98 -23.18 0.43
C ASP A 50 -14.80 -23.78 -0.35
N GLU A 51 -15.07 -24.59 -1.34
CA GLU A 51 -14.04 -25.19 -2.19
C GLU A 51 -13.30 -24.13 -3.00
N GLN A 52 -14.05 -23.19 -3.59
CA GLN A 52 -13.47 -22.07 -4.34
C GLN A 52 -12.62 -21.18 -3.43
N ILE A 53 -13.10 -20.90 -2.23
CA ILE A 53 -12.37 -20.08 -1.25
C ILE A 53 -11.06 -20.78 -0.87
N THR A 54 -11.08 -22.09 -0.66
CA THR A 54 -9.87 -22.85 -0.33
C THR A 54 -8.85 -22.78 -1.46
N ARG A 55 -9.27 -22.94 -2.70
CA ARG A 55 -8.37 -22.84 -3.86
C ARG A 55 -7.79 -21.43 -3.99
N ILE A 56 -8.60 -20.40 -3.74
CA ILE A 56 -8.12 -19.02 -3.79
C ILE A 56 -7.09 -18.77 -2.69
N ARG A 57 -7.31 -19.28 -1.48
CA ARG A 57 -6.34 -19.17 -0.38
C ARG A 57 -5.00 -19.80 -0.72
N GLU A 58 -5.02 -20.98 -1.34
CA GLU A 58 -3.80 -21.65 -1.79
C GLU A 58 -3.05 -20.83 -2.83
N ALA A 59 -3.77 -20.26 -3.79
CA ALA A 59 -3.14 -19.43 -4.82
C ALA A 59 -2.56 -18.15 -4.23
N VAL A 60 -3.25 -17.54 -3.26
CA VAL A 60 -2.77 -16.33 -2.58
C VAL A 60 -1.52 -16.61 -1.76
N SER A 61 -1.38 -17.80 -1.18
CA SER A 61 -0.23 -18.14 -0.34
C SER A 61 1.11 -18.10 -1.08
N SER A 62 1.10 -18.12 -2.40
CA SER A 62 2.33 -18.06 -3.20
C SER A 62 2.88 -16.63 -3.34
N TYR A 63 2.15 -15.62 -2.88
CA TYR A 63 2.57 -14.22 -2.95
C TYR A 63 2.87 -13.66 -1.57
N LYS A 64 3.81 -12.72 -1.51
CA LYS A 64 4.04 -11.94 -0.29
C LYS A 64 2.99 -10.84 -0.25
N ILE A 65 2.18 -10.85 0.79
CA ILE A 65 1.08 -9.91 0.95
C ILE A 65 0.99 -9.45 2.41
N GLU A 66 0.20 -8.40 2.63
CA GLU A 66 -0.11 -7.86 3.96
C GLU A 66 1.13 -7.63 4.82
N GLY A 67 1.17 -8.19 6.02
CA GLY A 67 2.26 -7.96 6.97
C GLY A 67 3.63 -8.32 6.44
N GLU A 68 3.76 -9.43 5.72
CA GLU A 68 5.04 -9.84 5.13
C GLU A 68 5.55 -8.82 4.11
N LEU A 69 4.66 -8.33 3.25
CA LEU A 69 5.02 -7.33 2.25
C LEU A 69 5.38 -6.01 2.91
N ARG A 70 4.61 -5.57 3.90
CA ARG A 70 4.91 -4.34 4.64
C ARG A 70 6.27 -4.41 5.32
N SER A 71 6.58 -5.55 5.95
CA SER A 71 7.89 -5.77 6.57
C SER A 71 9.01 -5.74 5.56
N GLU A 72 8.81 -6.35 4.39
CA GLU A 72 9.81 -6.35 3.33
C GLU A 72 10.09 -4.94 2.81
N VAL A 73 9.03 -4.15 2.58
CA VAL A 73 9.17 -2.76 2.14
C VAL A 73 9.95 -1.95 3.16
N GLN A 74 9.62 -2.09 4.45
CA GLN A 74 10.33 -1.37 5.52
C GLN A 74 11.79 -1.78 5.62
N LEU A 75 12.10 -3.07 5.48
CA LEU A 75 13.47 -3.56 5.48
C LEU A 75 14.25 -3.02 4.30
N ASN A 76 13.64 -2.95 3.13
CA ASN A 76 14.29 -2.41 1.94
C ASN A 76 14.62 -0.92 2.12
N ILE A 77 13.70 -0.15 2.68
CA ILE A 77 13.93 1.26 2.98
C ILE A 77 15.05 1.42 4.02
N LYS A 78 15.01 0.63 5.08
CA LYS A 78 16.05 0.66 6.11
C LYS A 78 17.42 0.35 5.52
N ARG A 79 17.49 -0.65 4.63
CA ARG A 79 18.72 -1.01 3.96
C ARG A 79 19.29 0.17 3.15
N LEU A 80 18.42 0.88 2.43
CA LEU A 80 18.86 2.07 1.68
C LEU A 80 19.40 3.15 2.61
N MET A 81 18.77 3.35 3.76
CA MET A 81 19.24 4.32 4.76
C MET A 81 20.58 3.91 5.35
N ASP A 82 20.75 2.63 5.67
CA ASP A 82 21.98 2.10 6.26
C ASP A 82 23.19 2.19 5.31
N ILE A 83 22.94 1.98 4.01
CA ILE A 83 23.96 2.12 2.98
C ILE A 83 24.37 3.58 2.82
N GLY A 84 23.50 4.53 3.13
CA GLY A 84 23.76 5.96 2.99
C GLY A 84 23.71 6.46 1.56
N CYS A 85 23.01 5.75 0.66
CA CYS A 85 22.86 6.20 -0.72
C CYS A 85 21.87 7.37 -0.80
N TYR A 86 21.82 8.02 -1.97
CA TYR A 86 20.94 9.18 -2.18
C TYR A 86 19.48 8.87 -1.83
N ARG A 87 18.96 7.73 -2.31
CA ARG A 87 17.58 7.33 -2.03
C ARG A 87 17.33 7.14 -0.53
N GLY A 88 18.30 6.57 0.18
CA GLY A 88 18.22 6.40 1.62
C GLY A 88 18.18 7.73 2.37
N ILE A 89 18.97 8.70 1.93
CA ILE A 89 18.96 10.03 2.51
C ILE A 89 17.60 10.69 2.30
N ARG A 90 17.01 10.54 1.11
CA ARG A 90 15.69 11.11 0.83
C ARG A 90 14.60 10.44 1.69
N HIS A 91 14.66 9.12 1.91
CA HIS A 91 13.75 8.44 2.81
C HIS A 91 13.88 8.96 4.24
N ARG A 92 15.12 9.15 4.71
CA ARG A 92 15.38 9.65 6.06
C ARG A 92 14.81 11.05 6.25
N SER A 93 14.91 11.88 5.23
CA SER A 93 14.41 13.27 5.27
C SER A 93 12.91 13.38 5.00
N GLY A 94 12.25 12.28 4.61
CA GLY A 94 10.85 12.30 4.26
C GLY A 94 10.54 13.04 2.96
N LEU A 95 11.48 13.04 2.02
CA LEU A 95 11.35 13.77 0.75
C LEU A 95 11.20 12.80 -0.43
N PRO A 96 10.62 13.26 -1.57
CA PRO A 96 10.56 12.44 -2.77
C PRO A 96 11.95 11.98 -3.20
N LEU A 97 12.08 10.71 -3.60
CA LEU A 97 13.38 10.11 -3.88
C LEU A 97 13.68 9.91 -5.36
N ARG A 98 12.73 10.19 -6.24
CA ARG A 98 12.91 9.98 -7.68
C ARG A 98 13.11 11.28 -8.47
N GLY A 99 13.69 12.29 -7.85
CA GLY A 99 14.02 13.53 -8.51
C GLY A 99 12.87 14.51 -8.73
N GLN A 100 11.75 14.30 -8.04
CA GLN A 100 10.61 15.20 -8.14
C GLN A 100 10.95 16.57 -7.52
N LYS A 101 10.30 17.61 -8.02
CA LYS A 101 10.48 18.95 -7.47
C LYS A 101 9.92 19.03 -6.06
N THR A 102 10.70 19.61 -5.15
CA THR A 102 10.31 19.77 -3.75
C THR A 102 9.80 21.16 -3.42
N LYS A 103 10.04 22.13 -4.30
CA LYS A 103 9.53 23.51 -4.11
C LYS A 103 8.00 23.56 -4.13
N ASN A 104 7.38 22.64 -4.84
CA ASN A 104 5.93 22.56 -4.96
C ASN A 104 5.37 21.74 -3.81
N ASN A 105 4.30 21.01 -4.04
CA ASN A 105 3.55 20.36 -2.98
C ASN A 105 4.28 19.15 -2.37
N SER A 106 4.43 18.04 -3.12
CA SER A 106 5.05 16.79 -2.64
C SER A 106 4.48 16.33 -1.29
N ARG A 107 3.18 16.58 -1.06
CA ARG A 107 2.56 16.36 0.25
C ARG A 107 2.48 14.89 0.65
N THR A 108 2.44 13.97 -0.29
CA THR A 108 2.41 12.54 0.01
C THR A 108 3.62 12.12 0.85
N ARG A 109 4.79 12.66 0.53
CA ARG A 109 6.02 12.34 1.28
C ARG A 109 6.26 13.30 2.43
N LYS A 110 6.04 14.60 2.22
CA LYS A 110 6.25 15.63 3.25
C LYS A 110 5.20 15.58 4.34
N GLY A 111 4.02 15.07 4.04
CA GLY A 111 2.88 15.10 4.92
C GLY A 111 2.09 16.39 4.80
N LYS A 112 1.17 16.62 5.71
CA LYS A 112 0.33 17.81 5.70
C LYS A 112 1.17 19.06 5.95
N ARG A 113 0.72 20.20 5.41
CA ARG A 113 1.35 21.48 5.70
C ARG A 113 1.31 21.75 7.19
N LYS A 114 2.44 22.17 7.73
CA LYS A 114 2.54 22.62 9.12
C LYS A 114 2.80 24.11 9.14
N THR A 115 1.91 24.86 9.78
CA THR A 115 2.12 26.28 10.01
C THR A 115 3.11 26.41 11.16
N VAL A 116 4.19 27.18 10.95
CA VAL A 116 5.13 27.46 12.01
C VAL A 116 4.55 28.60 12.83
N ALA A 117 4.23 28.32 14.02
CA ALA A 117 3.63 29.33 14.91
C ALA A 117 4.60 30.39 15.28
N ASP A 118 4.56 30.01 14.79
CA ASP A 118 4.75 30.48 14.59
C ASP A 118 5.40 31.20 14.31
N ARG A 119 5.48 31.33 13.82
CA ARG A 119 6.05 31.97 13.29
C ARG A 119 5.47 33.09 13.67
N LYS A 120 5.19 33.12 14.90
CA LYS A 120 4.70 33.63 15.51
C LYS A 120 4.83 34.08 16.10
N SER A 121 5.02 33.82 16.36
CA SER A 121 5.09 33.85 16.60
C SER A 121 5.57 34.23 16.31
N THR A 122 6.08 34.06 15.88
CA THR A 122 6.45 33.93 14.88
C THR A 122 6.39 34.61 14.29
N ARG A 123 6.39 35.36 14.49
CA ARG A 123 6.18 35.72 13.63
C ARG A 123 5.84 36.51 13.76
N LEU A 124 6.05 36.90 14.47
CA LEU A 124 5.67 37.23 14.26
C LEU A 124 5.92 37.60 14.04
N ASN A 125 6.45 37.80 14.42
CA ASN A 125 6.68 37.71 13.76
C ASN A 125 6.90 37.86 13.07
N SER A 126 7.18 38.05 13.14
CA SER A 126 7.27 37.89 12.03
C SER A 126 7.16 38.02 11.44
N SER A 127 7.15 38.56 11.87
CA SER A 127 6.87 38.41 10.98
C SER A 127 6.85 38.28 10.48
N HIS A 128 7.15 38.38 10.58
CA HIS A 128 7.20 37.86 9.73
C HIS A 128 7.36 37.55 9.14
N TRP A 129 7.35 37.88 9.23
CA TRP A 129 7.74 37.09 8.55
C TRP A 129 8.09 37.15 7.87
#